data_e5a8d3f06357436012cfd312102169e6
#
_entry.id   e5a8d3f06357436012cfd312102169e6
#
_cell.length_a   1.000
_cell.length_b   1.000
_cell.length_c   1.000
_cell.angle_alpha   90.00
_cell.angle_beta   90.00
_cell.angle_gamma   90.00
#
_symmetry.space_group_name_H-M   'P 1'
#
loop_
_entity.id
_entity.type
_entity.pdbx_description
1 polymer ?
#
loop_
_entity_poly.entity_id
_entity_poly.type
_entity_poly.pdbx_seq_one_letter_code
_entity_poly.pdbx_strand_id
1 'polypeptide(L)'
;MQVSVETYEGHGGVEMLRNFCLDGREVEVSDNLDQWHGYDHRYFKVKDADGNLYVLRHDEGREDWDLIVFQSEESQALTAHPHTHSSHDSGEAT
;
A
#
# COMPACT_ATOMS: atom_id res chain seq x y z
N MET A 1 8.79 0.76 10.49
CA MET A 1 8.50 2.16 10.86
C MET A 1 7.07 2.25 11.39
N GLN A 2 6.92 2.71 12.60
CA GLN A 2 5.61 2.79 13.25
C GLN A 2 4.84 4.00 12.76
N VAL A 3 3.54 3.81 12.54
CA VAL A 3 2.68 4.89 12.03
C VAL A 3 1.39 4.92 12.84
N SER A 4 0.71 6.07 12.79
CA SER A 4 -0.63 6.22 13.35
C SER A 4 -1.61 6.16 12.21
N VAL A 5 -2.66 5.34 12.36
CA VAL A 5 -3.59 5.09 11.27
C VAL A 5 -5.01 5.40 11.72
N GLU A 6 -5.75 6.08 10.86
CA GLU A 6 -7.18 6.29 11.06
C GLU A 6 -7.94 5.38 10.11
N THR A 7 -8.85 4.59 10.66
CA THR A 7 -9.65 3.65 9.88
C THR A 7 -11.12 4.02 9.92
N TYR A 8 -11.88 3.42 9.04
CA TYR A 8 -13.34 3.54 9.06
C TYR A 8 -13.92 2.23 8.56
N GLU A 9 -15.18 2.00 8.89
CA GLU A 9 -15.87 0.81 8.46
C GLU A 9 -16.48 1.07 7.08
N GLY A 10 -16.03 0.31 6.09
CA GLY A 10 -16.49 0.47 4.73
C GLY A 10 -17.71 -0.39 4.45
N HIS A 11 -17.97 -0.57 3.18
CA HIS A 11 -19.13 -1.33 2.72
C HIS A 11 -19.03 -2.77 3.22
N GLY A 12 -20.12 -3.26 3.80
CA GLY A 12 -20.15 -4.63 4.31
C GLY A 12 -19.41 -4.82 5.61
N GLY A 13 -19.07 -3.75 6.30
CA GLY A 13 -18.38 -3.83 7.59
C GLY A 13 -16.90 -4.08 7.50
N VAL A 14 -16.31 -3.93 6.32
CA VAL A 14 -14.88 -4.16 6.12
C VAL A 14 -14.10 -2.94 6.59
N GLU A 15 -13.05 -3.16 7.38
CA GLU A 15 -12.21 -2.07 7.86
C GLU A 15 -11.37 -1.53 6.70
N MET A 16 -11.41 -0.18 6.55
CA MET A 16 -10.69 0.51 5.48
C MET A 16 -9.81 1.58 6.11
N LEU A 17 -8.73 1.94 5.43
CA LEU A 17 -7.85 3.01 5.89
C LEU A 17 -8.28 4.35 5.28
N ARG A 18 -8.40 5.36 6.14
CA ARG A 18 -8.73 6.72 5.72
C ARG A 18 -7.48 7.55 5.51
N ASN A 19 -6.59 7.53 6.50
CA ASN A 19 -5.31 8.23 6.41
C ASN A 19 -4.36 7.64 7.44
N PHE A 20 -3.09 8.02 7.33
CA PHE A 20 -2.11 7.62 8.34
C PHE A 20 -1.04 8.70 8.43
N CYS A 21 -0.36 8.75 9.57
CA CYS A 21 0.68 9.72 9.85
C CYS A 21 2.04 9.04 9.77
N LEU A 22 2.89 9.55 8.89
CA LEU A 22 4.20 8.98 8.62
C LEU A 22 5.22 10.07 8.86
N ASP A 23 6.05 9.92 9.91
CA ASP A 23 7.07 10.91 10.26
C ASP A 23 6.49 12.31 10.39
N GLY A 24 5.35 12.43 11.06
CA GLY A 24 4.72 13.72 11.28
C GLY A 24 4.00 14.30 10.09
N ARG A 25 3.95 13.57 8.99
CA ARG A 25 3.26 13.99 7.78
C ARG A 25 2.05 13.11 7.57
N GLU A 26 0.91 13.74 7.32
CA GLU A 26 -0.32 12.99 7.09
C GLU A 26 -0.42 12.57 5.62
N VAL A 27 -0.75 11.30 5.42
CA VAL A 27 -0.97 10.75 4.08
C VAL A 27 -2.42 10.33 3.96
N GLU A 28 -3.12 10.90 2.99
CA GLU A 28 -4.52 10.55 2.73
C GLU A 28 -4.57 9.35 1.81
N VAL A 29 -5.40 8.37 2.17
CA VAL A 29 -5.56 7.16 1.36
C VAL A 29 -6.59 7.43 0.29
N SER A 30 -6.18 7.30 -0.96
CA SER A 30 -7.06 7.46 -2.11
C SER A 30 -7.77 6.14 -2.43
N ASP A 31 -7.04 5.03 -2.37
CA ASP A 31 -7.58 3.72 -2.71
C ASP A 31 -7.11 2.68 -1.71
N ASN A 32 -8.05 1.88 -1.22
CA ASN A 32 -7.76 0.68 -0.46
C ASN A 32 -7.74 -0.47 -1.46
N LEU A 33 -6.55 -0.99 -1.75
CA LEU A 33 -6.36 -1.93 -2.85
C LEU A 33 -6.55 -3.39 -2.44
N ASP A 34 -6.06 -3.75 -1.26
CA ASP A 34 -6.09 -5.15 -0.84
C ASP A 34 -5.91 -5.25 0.66
N GLN A 35 -6.36 -6.35 1.22
CA GLN A 35 -6.17 -6.70 2.62
C GLN A 35 -5.97 -8.19 2.72
N TRP A 36 -5.07 -8.63 3.60
CA TRP A 36 -4.92 -10.06 3.85
C TRP A 36 -4.46 -10.28 5.27
N HIS A 37 -4.64 -11.51 5.76
CA HIS A 37 -4.23 -11.90 7.10
C HIS A 37 -2.96 -12.71 7.03
N GLY A 38 -2.01 -12.38 7.90
CA GLY A 38 -0.90 -13.24 8.23
C GLY A 38 -1.16 -13.85 9.59
N TYR A 39 -0.14 -14.46 10.17
CA TYR A 39 -0.20 -15.00 11.51
C TYR A 39 -0.08 -13.81 12.48
N ASP A 40 -1.09 -13.51 13.25
CA ASP A 40 -1.11 -12.44 14.23
C ASP A 40 -1.12 -11.02 13.62
N HIS A 41 -1.17 -10.90 12.32
CA HIS A 41 -1.11 -9.58 11.68
C HIS A 41 -2.12 -9.49 10.55
N ARG A 42 -2.55 -8.27 10.31
CA ARG A 42 -3.34 -7.95 9.13
C ARG A 42 -2.53 -6.98 8.27
N TYR A 43 -2.66 -7.12 6.97
CA TYR A 43 -1.91 -6.30 6.01
C TYR A 43 -2.89 -5.52 5.16
N PHE A 44 -2.54 -4.27 4.89
CA PHE A 44 -3.37 -3.37 4.09
C PHE A 44 -2.51 -2.75 3.00
N LYS A 45 -2.92 -2.93 1.77
CA LYS A 45 -2.23 -2.33 0.63
C LYS A 45 -3.07 -1.16 0.16
N VAL A 46 -2.50 0.03 0.17
CA VAL A 46 -3.24 1.26 -0.11
C VAL A 46 -2.42 2.15 -1.03
N LYS A 47 -3.09 3.12 -1.63
CA LYS A 47 -2.47 4.07 -2.55
C LYS A 47 -2.91 5.46 -2.15
N ASP A 48 -2.00 6.44 -2.26
CA ASP A 48 -2.36 7.83 -2.02
C ASP A 48 -2.79 8.50 -3.34
N ALA A 49 -3.14 9.79 -3.25
CA ALA A 49 -3.64 10.52 -4.42
C ALA A 49 -2.58 10.70 -5.49
N ASP A 50 -1.32 10.63 -5.12
CA ASP A 50 -0.20 10.78 -6.05
C ASP A 50 0.20 9.46 -6.69
N GLY A 51 -0.47 8.37 -6.33
CA GLY A 51 -0.19 7.07 -6.91
C GLY A 51 0.88 6.28 -6.19
N ASN A 52 1.38 6.77 -5.06
CA ASN A 52 2.36 6.05 -4.26
C ASN A 52 1.68 4.90 -3.53
N LEU A 53 2.39 3.78 -3.43
CA LEU A 53 1.84 2.55 -2.91
C LEU A 53 2.44 2.24 -1.55
N TYR A 54 1.60 1.83 -0.61
CA TYR A 54 2.02 1.54 0.75
C TYR A 54 1.44 0.20 1.18
N VAL A 55 2.23 -0.59 1.92
CA VAL A 55 1.70 -1.75 2.62
C VAL A 55 1.93 -1.51 4.11
N LEU A 56 0.84 -1.52 4.85
CA LEU A 56 0.87 -1.33 6.28
C LEU A 56 0.48 -2.62 6.98
N ARG A 57 1.13 -2.89 8.10
CA ARG A 57 0.88 -4.08 8.89
C ARG A 57 0.30 -3.68 10.23
N HIS A 58 -0.80 -4.31 10.59
CA HIS A 58 -1.48 -4.08 11.86
C HIS A 58 -1.28 -5.31 12.76
N ASP A 59 -0.68 -5.08 13.92
CA ASP A 59 -0.53 -6.12 14.93
C ASP A 59 -1.76 -6.05 15.82
N GLU A 60 -2.64 -7.02 15.68
CA GLU A 60 -3.94 -6.97 16.36
C GLU A 60 -3.81 -7.13 17.86
N GLY A 61 -2.78 -7.83 18.32
CA GLY A 61 -2.58 -8.01 19.75
C GLY A 61 -2.08 -6.75 20.44
N ARG A 62 -1.24 -5.99 19.77
CA ARG A 62 -0.61 -4.80 20.33
C ARG A 62 -1.23 -3.51 19.83
N GLU A 63 -2.10 -3.59 18.85
CA GLU A 63 -2.75 -2.43 18.25
C GLU A 63 -1.76 -1.47 17.59
N ASP A 64 -0.64 -1.98 17.14
CA ASP A 64 0.41 -1.19 16.50
C ASP A 64 0.31 -1.32 14.98
N TRP A 65 0.66 -0.22 14.31
CA TRP A 65 0.71 -0.19 12.84
C TRP A 65 2.13 0.12 12.41
N ASP A 66 2.60 -0.60 11.39
CA ASP A 66 3.93 -0.40 10.81
C ASP A 66 3.82 -0.26 9.31
N LEU A 67 4.61 0.65 8.76
CA LEU A 67 4.80 0.71 7.32
C LEU A 67 5.89 -0.29 6.95
N ILE A 68 5.58 -1.27 6.11
CA ILE A 68 6.55 -2.29 5.75
C ILE A 68 6.98 -2.22 4.30
N VAL A 69 6.18 -1.60 3.42
CA VAL A 69 6.56 -1.40 2.02
C VAL A 69 6.11 -0.03 1.58
N PHE A 70 6.99 0.69 0.91
CA PHE A 70 6.67 1.93 0.23
C PHE A 70 7.21 1.86 -1.19
N GLN A 71 6.39 2.21 -2.17
CA GLN A 71 6.83 2.23 -3.56
C GLN A 71 6.23 3.46 -4.22
N SER A 72 7.11 4.37 -4.64
CA SER A 72 6.64 5.59 -5.29
C SER A 72 6.06 5.26 -6.67
N GLU A 73 5.21 6.15 -7.16
CA GLU A 73 4.64 5.98 -8.48
C GLU A 73 5.72 5.87 -9.54
N GLU A 74 6.77 6.66 -9.40
CA GLU A 74 7.89 6.63 -10.32
C GLU A 74 8.56 5.26 -10.35
N SER A 75 8.77 4.66 -9.18
CA SER A 75 9.33 3.32 -9.07
C SER A 75 8.43 2.28 -9.70
N GLN A 76 7.12 2.42 -9.52
CA GLN A 76 6.17 1.50 -10.11
C GLN A 76 6.22 1.57 -11.64
N ALA A 77 6.30 2.79 -12.18
CA ALA A 77 6.37 2.97 -13.62
C ALA A 77 7.63 2.32 -14.20
N LEU A 78 8.75 2.43 -13.48
CA LEU A 78 10.00 1.82 -13.95
C LEU A 78 9.92 0.29 -13.91
N THR A 79 9.31 -0.25 -12.88
CA THR A 79 9.20 -1.71 -12.78
C THR A 79 8.16 -2.29 -13.72
N ALA A 80 7.19 -1.50 -14.14
CA ALA A 80 6.14 -1.97 -15.05
C ALA A 80 6.60 -2.09 -16.50
N HIS A 81 7.75 -1.61 -16.83
CA HIS A 81 8.24 -1.52 -18.19
C HIS A 81 8.96 -2.74 -18.72
N PRO A 82 9.11 -3.69 -18.20
CA PRO A 82 9.80 -4.85 -18.77
C PRO A 82 8.91 -5.72 -19.64
N HIS A 83 8.67 -5.06 -19.98
CA HIS A 83 8.07 -5.85 -20.41
C HIS A 83 7.60 -5.96 -21.20
N THR A 84 7.83 -5.40 -21.46
CA THR A 84 7.30 -5.56 -22.07
C THR A 84 7.32 -5.53 -22.52
N HIS A 85 7.66 -5.14 -22.74
CA HIS A 85 7.51 -5.51 -23.32
C HIS A 85 7.68 -5.61 -23.43
N SER A 86 8.08 -5.38 -23.67
CA SER A 86 8.07 -5.85 -23.97
C SER A 86 8.24 -5.91 -24.14
N SER A 87 8.59 -5.57 -24.47
CA SER A 87 8.59 -6.03 -24.77
C SER A 87 8.83 -6.08 -24.91
N HIS A 88 9.22 -5.61 -25.26
CA HIS A 88 9.23 -6.14 -25.58
C HIS A 88 9.46 -6.36 -25.65
N ASP A 89 9.90 -6.02 -25.77
CA ASP A 89 9.95 -6.67 -26.04
C ASP A 89 10.21 -6.93 -26.12
N SER A 90 10.48 -6.64 -26.35
CA SER A 90 10.53 -7.25 -26.54
C SER A 90 10.86 -7.44 -26.68
N GLY A 91 11.31 -7.07 -26.96
CA GLY A 91 11.39 -7.56 -27.18
C GLY A 91 11.79 -7.49 -27.42
N GLU A 92 12.11 -7.29 -27.61
CA GLU A 92 12.19 -7.60 -27.91
C GLU A 92 12.43 -7.83 -27.97
N ALA A 93 12.72 -7.54 -28.19
CA ALA A 93 12.69 -7.88 -28.25
C ALA A 93 12.99 -8.05 -28.32
N THR A 94 13.21 -7.74 -28.57
CA THR A 94 13.12 -8.04 -28.60
C THR A 94 13.10 -8.39 -28.69
#